data_64ef0ecaa7d9822360aacedf0dbb12ef
#
_entry.id   64ef0ecaa7d9822360aacedf0dbb12ef
#
_cell.length_a   1.000
_cell.length_b   1.000
_cell.length_c   1.000
_cell.angle_alpha   90.00
_cell.angle_beta   90.00
_cell.angle_gamma   90.00
#
_symmetry.space_group_name_H-M   'P 1'
#
loop_
_entity.id
_entity.type
_entity.pdbx_description
1 polymer ?
#
loop_
_entity_poly.entity_id
_entity_poly.type
_entity_poly.pdbx_seq_one_letter_code
_entity_poly.pdbx_strand_id
1 'polypeptide(L)'
;MKQMSPTAYVILGMVKKEPRTGYEIKALVDNSTRFFWAASYGQIYPELKRLAEAGLVVGSDSSTGGRRRTVYEITADGEEELQAWLRQPPQTFEMRDEGLLKLFFADALPREEALEIVRKMRAQRLAMHDRLRAIEATKGDVEESFPMVVLRGGLEFTEWFADWCGRMEEEILAAAPEKRST
;
A
#
# COMPACT_ATOMS: atom_id res chain seq x y z
N MET A 1 26.22 8.40 1.94
CA MET A 1 25.26 8.17 0.84
C MET A 1 23.94 8.81 1.18
N LYS A 2 23.27 9.49 0.25
CA LYS A 2 21.94 10.08 0.48
C LYS A 2 20.95 8.93 0.53
N GLN A 3 20.22 8.81 1.63
CA GLN A 3 19.21 7.76 1.80
C GLN A 3 18.19 7.86 0.66
N MET A 4 17.99 6.75 -0.08
CA MET A 4 17.01 6.70 -1.16
C MET A 4 15.59 6.68 -0.60
N SER A 5 14.63 7.09 -1.41
CA SER A 5 13.23 7.07 -1.02
C SER A 5 12.73 5.61 -0.94
N PRO A 6 11.77 5.29 -0.07
CA PRO A 6 11.16 3.97 -0.09
C PRO A 6 10.55 3.59 -1.45
N THR A 7 10.09 4.58 -2.24
CA THR A 7 9.60 4.35 -3.61
C THR A 7 10.71 3.83 -4.54
N ALA A 8 11.96 4.24 -4.34
CA ALA A 8 13.10 3.71 -5.09
C ALA A 8 13.23 2.19 -4.87
N TYR A 9 13.14 1.73 -3.63
CA TYR A 9 13.22 0.30 -3.31
C TYR A 9 12.02 -0.50 -3.81
N VAL A 10 10.82 0.10 -3.83
CA VAL A 10 9.65 -0.49 -4.52
C VAL A 10 9.97 -0.73 -5.99
N ILE A 11 10.52 0.27 -6.69
CA ILE A 11 10.87 0.17 -8.11
C ILE A 11 11.94 -0.91 -8.32
N LEU A 12 13.05 -0.87 -7.59
CA LEU A 12 14.11 -1.88 -7.67
C LEU A 12 13.57 -3.30 -7.46
N GLY A 13 12.70 -3.50 -6.46
CA GLY A 13 12.06 -4.78 -6.21
C GLY A 13 11.15 -5.25 -7.35
N MET A 14 10.44 -4.31 -8.02
CA MET A 14 9.55 -4.64 -9.15
C MET A 14 10.32 -5.00 -10.42
N VAL A 15 11.45 -4.35 -10.69
CA VAL A 15 12.28 -4.64 -11.87
C VAL A 15 13.29 -5.76 -11.67
N LYS A 16 13.52 -6.20 -10.41
CA LYS A 16 14.42 -7.32 -10.12
C LYS A 16 13.97 -8.65 -10.74
N LYS A 17 12.67 -8.89 -10.82
CA LYS A 17 12.13 -10.15 -11.36
C LYS A 17 12.21 -10.21 -12.88
N GLU A 18 11.92 -9.10 -13.54
CA GLU A 18 11.99 -8.95 -15.00
C GLU A 18 11.96 -7.46 -15.38
N PRO A 19 12.53 -7.08 -16.54
CA PRO A 19 12.48 -5.71 -17.04
C PRO A 19 11.05 -5.21 -17.22
N ARG A 20 10.79 -3.92 -16.87
CA ARG A 20 9.45 -3.34 -16.88
C ARG A 20 9.45 -1.89 -17.29
N THR A 21 8.35 -1.47 -17.89
CA THR A 21 8.04 -0.04 -18.11
C THR A 21 7.52 0.60 -16.83
N GLY A 22 7.60 1.92 -16.72
CA GLY A 22 7.01 2.65 -15.58
C GLY A 22 5.50 2.43 -15.43
N TYR A 23 4.78 2.16 -16.52
CA TYR A 23 3.37 1.81 -16.50
C TYR A 23 3.13 0.43 -15.84
N GLU A 24 3.91 -0.58 -16.22
CA GLU A 24 3.83 -1.94 -15.65
C GLU A 24 4.22 -1.94 -14.18
N ILE A 25 5.25 -1.16 -13.79
CA ILE A 25 5.61 -0.99 -12.37
C ILE A 25 4.42 -0.43 -11.59
N LYS A 26 3.74 0.61 -12.12
CA LYS A 26 2.56 1.17 -11.45
C LYS A 26 1.42 0.16 -11.34
N ALA A 27 1.16 -0.60 -12.40
CA ALA A 27 0.13 -1.64 -12.38
C ALA A 27 0.44 -2.73 -11.33
N LEU A 28 1.71 -3.12 -11.19
CA LEU A 28 2.14 -4.07 -10.15
C LEU A 28 1.96 -3.50 -8.74
N VAL A 29 2.38 -2.27 -8.50
CA VAL A 29 2.17 -1.58 -7.21
C VAL A 29 0.70 -1.59 -6.83
N ASP A 30 -0.20 -1.27 -7.78
CA ASP A 30 -1.65 -1.23 -7.55
C ASP A 30 -2.26 -2.60 -7.21
N ASN A 31 -1.64 -3.68 -7.68
CA ASN A 31 -2.09 -5.05 -7.48
C ASN A 31 -1.25 -5.83 -6.44
N SER A 32 -0.34 -5.17 -5.72
CA SER A 32 0.50 -5.82 -4.70
C SER A 32 0.70 -4.97 -3.45
N THR A 33 1.58 -3.96 -3.50
CA THR A 33 2.01 -3.20 -2.32
C THR A 33 1.05 -2.08 -1.91
N ARG A 34 0.08 -1.72 -2.76
CA ARG A 34 -0.77 -0.55 -2.58
C ARG A 34 -1.47 -0.47 -1.20
N PHE A 35 -1.81 -1.58 -0.59
CA PHE A 35 -2.54 -1.61 0.68
C PHE A 35 -1.69 -1.19 1.88
N PHE A 36 -0.34 -1.24 1.76
CA PHE A 36 0.60 -0.78 2.79
C PHE A 36 1.62 0.23 2.25
N TRP A 37 1.88 0.22 0.92
CA TRP A 37 2.79 1.16 0.26
C TRP A 37 2.29 1.54 -1.13
N ALA A 38 1.51 2.60 -1.22
CA ALA A 38 1.03 3.14 -2.49
C ALA A 38 2.09 4.04 -3.13
N ALA A 39 2.22 3.99 -4.46
CA ALA A 39 3.02 4.93 -5.23
C ALA A 39 2.26 5.42 -6.46
N SER A 40 2.25 6.73 -6.68
CA SER A 40 1.61 7.37 -7.83
C SER A 40 2.56 7.44 -9.04
N TYR A 41 2.01 7.69 -10.23
CA TYR A 41 2.84 7.97 -11.41
C TYR A 41 3.79 9.15 -11.18
N GLY A 42 3.33 10.20 -10.48
CA GLY A 42 4.14 11.37 -10.14
C GLY A 42 5.32 11.05 -9.20
N GLN A 43 5.30 9.91 -8.50
CA GLN A 43 6.42 9.43 -7.69
C GLN A 43 7.30 8.45 -8.46
N ILE A 44 6.69 7.54 -9.25
CA ILE A 44 7.42 6.47 -9.95
C ILE A 44 8.34 7.04 -11.05
N TYR A 45 7.84 7.92 -11.93
CA TYR A 45 8.65 8.40 -13.06
C TYR A 45 9.85 9.26 -12.66
N PRO A 46 9.74 10.24 -11.74
CA PRO A 46 10.92 10.95 -11.25
C PRO A 46 11.93 10.04 -10.56
N GLU A 47 11.45 9.02 -9.85
CA GLU A 47 12.33 8.08 -9.15
C GLU A 47 13.04 7.14 -10.11
N LEU A 48 12.38 6.64 -11.17
CA LEU A 48 13.01 5.89 -12.24
C LEU A 48 14.16 6.68 -12.90
N LYS A 49 13.93 7.97 -13.13
CA LYS A 49 14.99 8.85 -13.67
C LYS A 49 16.18 8.95 -12.72
N ARG A 50 15.94 9.14 -11.42
CA ARG A 50 17.02 9.21 -10.40
C ARG A 50 17.78 7.88 -10.29
N LEU A 51 17.08 6.76 -10.34
CA LEU A 51 17.71 5.44 -10.31
C LEU A 51 18.58 5.18 -11.54
N ALA A 52 18.12 5.62 -12.72
CA ALA A 52 18.91 5.54 -13.96
C ALA A 52 20.14 6.46 -13.90
N GLU A 53 20.00 7.69 -13.42
CA GLU A 53 21.12 8.64 -13.22
C GLU A 53 22.13 8.13 -12.19
N ALA A 54 21.67 7.34 -11.18
CA ALA A 54 22.53 6.71 -10.20
C ALA A 54 23.14 5.36 -10.67
N GLY A 55 22.80 4.91 -11.88
CA GLY A 55 23.31 3.64 -12.43
C GLY A 55 22.69 2.38 -11.79
N LEU A 56 21.61 2.51 -11.01
CA LEU A 56 20.97 1.39 -10.31
C LEU A 56 19.94 0.65 -11.18
N VAL A 57 19.46 1.30 -12.23
CA VAL A 57 18.68 0.71 -13.32
C VAL A 57 19.21 1.20 -14.66
N VAL A 58 19.04 0.41 -15.71
CA VAL A 58 19.30 0.82 -17.10
C VAL A 58 17.98 0.86 -17.85
N GLY A 59 17.72 1.97 -18.55
CA GLY A 59 16.57 2.14 -19.42
C GLY A 59 16.93 1.85 -20.87
N SER A 60 16.18 0.96 -21.52
CA SER A 60 16.30 0.68 -22.96
C SER A 60 15.03 1.10 -23.69
N ASP A 61 15.18 1.75 -24.85
CA ASP A 61 14.05 2.11 -25.70
C ASP A 61 13.48 0.87 -26.38
N SER A 62 12.20 0.61 -26.16
CA SER A 62 11.46 -0.44 -26.84
C SER A 62 10.39 0.19 -27.72
N SER A 63 10.43 -0.10 -29.03
CA SER A 63 9.44 0.36 -30.00
C SER A 63 8.53 -0.81 -30.40
N THR A 64 7.47 -1.05 -29.63
CA THR A 64 6.43 -1.98 -30.02
C THR A 64 5.15 -1.20 -30.31
N GLY A 65 4.66 -1.26 -31.57
CA GLY A 65 3.38 -0.65 -31.96
C GLY A 65 3.39 0.89 -32.08
N GLY A 66 4.50 1.50 -32.50
CA GLY A 66 4.54 2.95 -32.84
C GLY A 66 4.61 3.92 -31.65
N ARG A 67 4.58 3.45 -30.42
CA ARG A 67 4.72 4.28 -29.21
C ARG A 67 6.07 3.99 -28.54
N ARG A 68 6.90 5.01 -28.40
CA ARG A 68 8.18 4.92 -27.70
C ARG A 68 7.96 4.62 -26.22
N ARG A 69 8.50 3.52 -25.72
CA ARG A 69 8.44 3.11 -24.31
C ARG A 69 9.85 2.83 -23.82
N THR A 70 10.13 3.24 -22.58
CA THR A 70 11.39 2.88 -21.93
C THR A 70 11.13 1.70 -21.00
N VAL A 71 11.86 0.61 -21.20
CA VAL A 71 11.87 -0.56 -20.33
C VAL A 71 13.08 -0.43 -19.42
N TYR A 72 12.88 -0.61 -18.12
CA TYR A 72 13.91 -0.49 -17.10
C TYR A 72 14.28 -1.88 -16.57
N GLU A 73 15.57 -2.11 -16.43
CA GLU A 73 16.16 -3.32 -15.87
C GLU A 73 17.10 -2.95 -14.71
N ILE A 74 17.15 -3.79 -13.65
CA ILE A 74 18.02 -3.56 -12.51
C ILE A 74 19.47 -3.89 -12.91
N THR A 75 20.42 -3.08 -12.44
CA THR A 75 21.86 -3.36 -12.58
C THR A 75 22.39 -4.18 -11.41
N ALA A 76 23.63 -4.69 -11.51
CA ALA A 76 24.31 -5.35 -10.38
C ALA A 76 24.37 -4.43 -9.14
N ASP A 77 24.73 -3.14 -9.34
CA ASP A 77 24.77 -2.14 -8.27
C ASP A 77 23.38 -1.91 -7.66
N GLY A 78 22.32 -1.91 -8.50
CA GLY A 78 20.93 -1.82 -8.05
C GLY A 78 20.50 -3.03 -7.21
N GLU A 79 20.93 -4.22 -7.57
CA GLU A 79 20.68 -5.43 -6.76
C GLU A 79 21.41 -5.39 -5.42
N GLU A 80 22.66 -4.96 -5.40
CA GLU A 80 23.43 -4.81 -4.16
C GLU A 80 22.78 -3.80 -3.23
N GLU A 81 22.35 -2.66 -3.76
CA GLU A 81 21.66 -1.61 -3.00
C GLU A 81 20.32 -2.10 -2.43
N LEU A 82 19.50 -2.80 -3.23
CA LEU A 82 18.27 -3.42 -2.76
C LEU A 82 18.53 -4.42 -1.63
N GLN A 83 19.52 -5.29 -1.77
CA GLN A 83 19.88 -6.26 -0.76
C GLN A 83 20.41 -5.60 0.52
N ALA A 84 21.23 -4.55 0.39
CA ALA A 84 21.73 -3.78 1.52
C ALA A 84 20.58 -3.15 2.32
N TRP A 85 19.59 -2.57 1.63
CA TRP A 85 18.40 -2.03 2.28
C TRP A 85 17.54 -3.10 2.97
N LEU A 86 17.33 -4.26 2.33
CA LEU A 86 16.56 -5.37 2.91
C LEU A 86 17.17 -5.93 4.21
N ARG A 87 18.49 -5.77 4.40
CA ARG A 87 19.19 -6.19 5.65
C ARG A 87 19.09 -5.15 6.77
N GLN A 88 18.66 -3.94 6.47
CA GLN A 88 18.49 -2.89 7.48
C GLN A 88 17.24 -3.19 8.34
N PRO A 89 17.25 -2.81 9.62
CA PRO A 89 16.04 -2.92 10.44
C PRO A 89 14.93 -2.03 9.84
N PRO A 90 13.66 -2.48 9.91
CA PRO A 90 12.56 -1.66 9.44
C PRO A 90 12.46 -0.37 10.25
N GLN A 91 12.05 0.69 9.58
CA GLN A 91 11.78 1.98 10.24
C GLN A 91 10.57 1.84 11.18
N THR A 92 10.49 2.71 12.17
CA THR A 92 9.35 2.75 13.08
C THR A 92 8.04 2.91 12.30
N PHE A 93 7.06 2.07 12.63
CA PHE A 93 5.73 2.14 12.04
C PHE A 93 5.01 3.43 12.49
N GLU A 94 4.56 4.23 11.53
CA GLU A 94 3.70 5.39 11.75
C GLU A 94 2.38 5.16 11.00
N MET A 95 1.28 4.96 11.72
CA MET A 95 -0.04 4.83 11.12
C MET A 95 -0.69 6.21 10.98
N ARG A 96 -1.06 6.56 9.76
CA ARG A 96 -1.85 7.75 9.43
C ARG A 96 -3.16 7.32 8.83
N ASP A 97 -4.20 7.31 9.64
CA ASP A 97 -5.57 6.98 9.24
C ASP A 97 -6.48 8.16 9.57
N GLU A 98 -7.04 8.80 8.53
CA GLU A 98 -7.92 9.96 8.70
C GLU A 98 -9.24 9.56 9.38
N GLY A 99 -9.73 8.33 9.18
CA GLY A 99 -10.92 7.81 9.83
C GLY A 99 -10.73 7.75 11.35
N LEU A 100 -9.61 7.19 11.81
CA LEU A 100 -9.25 7.17 13.24
C LEU A 100 -9.06 8.58 13.80
N LEU A 101 -8.44 9.48 13.02
CA LEU A 101 -8.28 10.88 13.43
C LEU A 101 -9.63 11.58 13.60
N LYS A 102 -10.57 11.37 12.67
CA LYS A 102 -11.93 11.90 12.77
C LYS A 102 -12.69 11.30 13.95
N LEU A 103 -12.56 9.98 14.15
CA LEU A 103 -13.21 9.30 15.26
C LEU A 103 -12.69 9.78 16.62
N PHE A 104 -11.37 10.07 16.72
CA PHE A 104 -10.75 10.61 17.94
C PHE A 104 -11.36 11.95 18.37
N PHE A 105 -11.85 12.75 17.43
CA PHE A 105 -12.50 14.04 17.71
C PHE A 105 -14.02 14.00 17.53
N ALA A 106 -14.63 12.81 17.42
CA ALA A 106 -16.03 12.67 17.09
C ALA A 106 -17.00 13.13 18.21
N ASP A 107 -16.52 13.36 19.43
CA ASP A 107 -17.29 13.98 20.52
C ASP A 107 -17.82 15.39 20.15
N ALA A 108 -17.22 16.04 19.15
CA ALA A 108 -17.68 17.31 18.61
C ALA A 108 -18.93 17.19 17.70
N LEU A 109 -19.37 15.95 17.40
CA LEU A 109 -20.47 15.67 16.47
C LEU A 109 -21.69 15.07 17.20
N PRO A 110 -22.89 15.21 16.62
CA PRO A 110 -24.03 14.38 17.01
C PRO A 110 -23.68 12.90 16.85
N ARG A 111 -24.21 12.06 17.72
CA ARG A 111 -23.94 10.62 17.79
C ARG A 111 -24.15 9.90 16.45
N GLU A 112 -25.21 10.22 15.73
CA GLU A 112 -25.52 9.65 14.42
C GLU A 112 -24.43 9.95 13.40
N GLU A 113 -23.84 11.14 13.45
CA GLU A 113 -22.75 11.54 12.56
C GLU A 113 -21.44 10.81 12.92
N ALA A 114 -21.17 10.61 14.22
CA ALA A 114 -20.05 9.80 14.69
C ALA A 114 -20.20 8.32 14.25
N LEU A 115 -21.40 7.75 14.32
CA LEU A 115 -21.72 6.41 13.80
C LEU A 115 -21.44 6.29 12.30
N GLU A 116 -21.78 7.32 11.53
CA GLU A 116 -21.52 7.32 10.09
C GLU A 116 -20.01 7.29 9.78
N ILE A 117 -19.16 7.86 10.63
CA ILE A 117 -17.70 7.74 10.47
C ILE A 117 -17.29 6.26 10.62
N VAL A 118 -17.73 5.59 11.67
CA VAL A 118 -17.42 4.18 11.95
C VAL A 118 -17.92 3.27 10.82
N ARG A 119 -19.16 3.47 10.36
CA ARG A 119 -19.74 2.71 9.23
C ARG A 119 -18.96 2.88 7.94
N LYS A 120 -18.53 4.10 7.62
CA LYS A 120 -17.70 4.38 6.43
C LYS A 120 -16.33 3.72 6.56
N MET A 121 -15.69 3.76 7.73
CA MET A 121 -14.44 3.08 7.99
C MET A 121 -14.59 1.57 7.77
N ARG A 122 -15.65 0.97 8.34
CA ARG A 122 -15.95 -0.46 8.16
C ARG A 122 -16.13 -0.82 6.69
N ALA A 123 -16.96 -0.07 5.96
CA ALA A 123 -17.22 -0.30 4.54
C ALA A 123 -15.93 -0.23 3.69
N GLN A 124 -15.05 0.72 3.97
CA GLN A 124 -13.75 0.84 3.30
C GLN A 124 -12.84 -0.38 3.58
N ARG A 125 -12.83 -0.90 4.81
CA ARG A 125 -12.04 -2.09 5.18
C ARG A 125 -12.58 -3.35 4.52
N LEU A 126 -13.89 -3.53 4.48
CA LEU A 126 -14.52 -4.66 3.77
C LEU A 126 -14.22 -4.61 2.27
N ALA A 127 -14.35 -3.46 1.63
CA ALA A 127 -14.01 -3.29 0.22
C ALA A 127 -12.52 -3.58 -0.06
N MET A 128 -11.62 -3.21 0.86
CA MET A 128 -10.20 -3.56 0.76
C MET A 128 -9.99 -5.07 0.93
N HIS A 129 -10.65 -5.70 1.91
CA HIS A 129 -10.60 -7.15 2.14
C HIS A 129 -11.02 -7.91 0.89
N ASP A 130 -12.17 -7.56 0.27
CA ASP A 130 -12.65 -8.19 -0.95
C ASP A 130 -11.65 -8.07 -2.10
N ARG A 131 -11.00 -6.91 -2.21
CA ARG A 131 -9.95 -6.69 -3.19
C ARG A 131 -8.72 -7.58 -2.96
N LEU A 132 -8.28 -7.74 -1.70
CA LEU A 132 -7.18 -8.63 -1.35
C LEU A 132 -7.54 -10.09 -1.61
N ARG A 133 -8.77 -10.52 -1.32
CA ARG A 133 -9.30 -11.85 -1.68
C ARG A 133 -9.28 -12.09 -3.18
N ALA A 134 -9.69 -11.10 -3.98
CA ALA A 134 -9.63 -11.20 -5.43
C ALA A 134 -8.18 -11.37 -5.93
N ILE A 135 -7.21 -10.68 -5.33
CA ILE A 135 -5.78 -10.86 -5.64
C ILE A 135 -5.32 -12.26 -5.25
N GLU A 136 -5.68 -12.75 -4.05
CA GLU A 136 -5.35 -14.10 -3.60
C GLU A 136 -5.85 -15.16 -4.59
N ALA A 137 -7.09 -15.05 -5.02
CA ALA A 137 -7.72 -15.98 -5.96
C ALA A 137 -7.01 -16.04 -7.34
N THR A 138 -6.33 -14.96 -7.76
CA THR A 138 -5.56 -14.95 -9.02
C THR A 138 -4.23 -15.69 -8.94
N LYS A 139 -3.76 -16.02 -7.72
CA LYS A 139 -2.42 -16.58 -7.52
C LYS A 139 -2.38 -18.11 -7.58
N GLY A 140 -3.53 -18.79 -7.50
CA GLY A 140 -3.60 -20.25 -7.48
C GLY A 140 -2.83 -20.87 -6.30
N ASP A 141 -2.49 -22.15 -6.40
CA ASP A 141 -1.64 -22.88 -5.43
C ASP A 141 -0.16 -22.46 -5.57
N VAL A 142 0.13 -21.17 -5.45
CA VAL A 142 1.51 -20.69 -5.46
C VAL A 142 2.17 -21.06 -4.14
N GLU A 143 3.31 -21.75 -4.24
CA GLU A 143 4.25 -22.02 -3.15
C GLU A 143 4.38 -20.84 -2.18
N GLU A 144 4.52 -21.10 -0.89
CA GLU A 144 4.69 -20.07 0.14
C GLU A 144 5.78 -19.08 -0.24
N SER A 145 5.37 -17.85 -0.58
CA SER A 145 6.27 -16.75 -0.91
C SER A 145 6.04 -15.58 0.04
N PHE A 146 7.08 -14.79 0.31
CA PHE A 146 6.95 -13.61 1.17
C PHE A 146 5.82 -12.64 0.72
N PRO A 147 5.60 -12.37 -0.58
CA PRO A 147 4.43 -11.63 -1.03
C PRO A 147 3.09 -12.24 -0.59
N MET A 148 2.96 -13.58 -0.54
CA MET A 148 1.74 -14.24 -0.05
C MET A 148 1.59 -14.13 1.46
N VAL A 149 2.69 -14.21 2.22
CA VAL A 149 2.68 -13.95 3.68
C VAL A 149 2.18 -12.53 3.96
N VAL A 150 2.66 -11.54 3.22
CA VAL A 150 2.23 -10.14 3.36
C VAL A 150 0.76 -9.96 2.95
N LEU A 151 0.31 -10.64 1.91
CA LEU A 151 -1.09 -10.61 1.48
C LEU A 151 -2.03 -11.17 2.56
N ARG A 152 -1.70 -12.32 3.16
CA ARG A 152 -2.47 -12.92 4.26
C ARG A 152 -2.53 -11.97 5.47
N GLY A 153 -1.41 -11.37 5.86
CA GLY A 153 -1.39 -10.34 6.91
C GLY A 153 -2.30 -9.15 6.60
N GLY A 154 -2.39 -8.73 5.34
CA GLY A 154 -3.33 -7.70 4.90
C GLY A 154 -4.79 -8.14 5.00
N LEU A 155 -5.11 -9.40 4.68
CA LEU A 155 -6.44 -9.97 4.85
C LEU A 155 -6.86 -10.01 6.33
N GLU A 156 -6.00 -10.55 7.19
CA GLU A 156 -6.25 -10.62 8.64
C GLU A 156 -6.43 -9.22 9.24
N PHE A 157 -5.59 -8.26 8.86
CA PHE A 157 -5.69 -6.89 9.34
C PHE A 157 -6.99 -6.20 8.91
N THR A 158 -7.41 -6.37 7.67
CA THR A 158 -8.65 -5.74 7.16
C THR A 158 -9.90 -6.36 7.79
N GLU A 159 -9.91 -7.66 8.01
CA GLU A 159 -10.98 -8.38 8.72
C GLU A 159 -11.07 -7.91 10.18
N TRP A 160 -9.95 -7.98 10.91
CA TRP A 160 -9.89 -7.50 12.30
C TRP A 160 -10.39 -6.06 12.45
N PHE A 161 -9.96 -5.16 11.55
CA PHE A 161 -10.36 -3.75 11.62
C PHE A 161 -11.85 -3.56 11.33
N ALA A 162 -12.41 -4.30 10.36
CA ALA A 162 -13.84 -4.26 10.05
C ALA A 162 -14.68 -4.77 11.23
N ASP A 163 -14.24 -5.84 11.89
CA ASP A 163 -14.88 -6.40 13.09
C ASP A 163 -14.77 -5.43 14.27
N TRP A 164 -13.63 -4.79 14.44
CA TRP A 164 -13.47 -3.75 15.45
C TRP A 164 -14.45 -2.59 15.22
N CYS A 165 -14.60 -2.11 13.99
CA CYS A 165 -15.61 -1.09 13.67
C CYS A 165 -17.03 -1.56 14.00
N GLY A 166 -17.36 -2.83 13.74
CA GLY A 166 -18.66 -3.40 14.10
C GLY A 166 -18.92 -3.34 15.59
N ARG A 167 -17.95 -3.75 16.41
CA ARG A 167 -18.06 -3.67 17.88
C ARG A 167 -18.19 -2.21 18.36
N MET A 168 -17.43 -1.28 17.79
CA MET A 168 -17.55 0.15 18.12
C MET A 168 -18.94 0.71 17.77
N GLU A 169 -19.51 0.32 16.63
CA GLU A 169 -20.87 0.68 16.26
C GLU A 169 -21.88 0.20 17.31
N GLU A 170 -21.78 -1.05 17.75
CA GLU A 170 -22.64 -1.64 18.79
C GLU A 170 -22.48 -0.91 20.13
N GLU A 171 -21.26 -0.61 20.56
CA GLU A 171 -20.96 0.12 21.81
C GLU A 171 -21.52 1.55 21.76
N ILE A 172 -21.32 2.25 20.65
CA ILE A 172 -21.89 3.59 20.47
C ILE A 172 -23.43 3.53 20.49
N LEU A 173 -24.07 2.54 19.88
CA LEU A 173 -25.52 2.38 19.90
C LEU A 173 -26.05 2.03 21.29
N ALA A 174 -25.33 1.23 22.07
CA ALA A 174 -25.73 0.81 23.42
C ALA A 174 -25.54 1.90 24.48
N ALA A 175 -24.60 2.82 24.30
CA ALA A 175 -24.37 3.91 25.23
C ALA A 175 -25.63 4.79 25.31
N ALA A 176 -26.14 5.06 26.52
CA ALA A 176 -27.32 5.90 26.72
C ALA A 176 -27.10 7.34 26.21
N PRO A 177 -28.12 8.05 25.68
CA PRO A 177 -27.95 9.43 25.27
C PRO A 177 -27.50 10.25 26.47
N GLU A 178 -26.36 10.92 26.35
CA GLU A 178 -25.88 11.85 27.38
C GLU A 178 -26.98 12.89 27.65
N LYS A 179 -27.39 12.98 28.91
CA LYS A 179 -28.21 14.10 29.37
C LYS A 179 -27.37 15.37 29.19
N ARG A 180 -27.63 16.14 28.14
CA ARG A 180 -27.10 17.51 28.05
C ARG A 180 -27.48 18.24 29.32
N SER A 181 -26.52 18.44 30.22
CA SER A 181 -26.68 19.43 31.31
C SER A 181 -26.80 20.81 30.65
N THR A 182 -27.97 21.39 30.79
CA THR A 182 -28.30 22.79 30.45
C THR A 182 -27.54 23.73 31.33
#